data_cf170514b1206dfdebf4cbd89ec70144
#
_entry.id   cf170514b1206dfdebf4cbd89ec70144
#
_cell.length_a   1.000
_cell.length_b   1.000
_cell.length_c   1.000
_cell.angle_alpha   90.00
_cell.angle_beta   90.00
_cell.angle_gamma   90.00
#
_symmetry.space_group_name_H-M   'P 1'
#
loop_
_entity.id
_entity.type
_entity.pdbx_description
1 polymer ?
#
loop_
_entity_poly.entity_id
_entity_poly.type
_entity_poly.pdbx_seq_one_letter_code
_entity_poly.pdbx_strand_id
1 'polypeptide(L)'
;MNIKKVGNVILAVKDIDKSLQFYHEIIGLPIKNQRRSWIDLGTTGALLSLHPASLTAQHVGDSIDSGITLGFLVGDVQSAVDELKEKGVTIHRDIIEKDAGKNAIILDPDGYLISLFEPIFDDKDQQTGGYQGFTPA
;
A
#
# COMPACT_ATOMS: atom_id res chain seq x y z
N MET A 1 -26.78 6.94 -10.50
CA MET A 1 -25.86 6.32 -9.52
C MET A 1 -25.13 7.41 -8.76
N ASN A 2 -25.03 7.30 -7.46
CA ASN A 2 -24.36 8.30 -6.63
C ASN A 2 -23.14 7.69 -5.92
N ILE A 3 -22.00 7.73 -6.58
CA ILE A 3 -20.73 7.22 -6.01
C ILE A 3 -20.13 8.32 -5.16
N LYS A 4 -19.89 8.03 -3.89
CA LYS A 4 -19.33 9.01 -2.94
C LYS A 4 -17.80 9.01 -2.92
N LYS A 5 -17.19 7.82 -2.92
CA LYS A 5 -15.73 7.66 -2.88
C LYS A 5 -15.35 6.19 -3.10
N VAL A 6 -14.07 5.93 -3.29
CA VAL A 6 -13.55 4.56 -3.13
C VAL A 6 -13.60 4.22 -1.65
N GLY A 7 -14.47 3.31 -1.25
CA GLY A 7 -14.67 2.97 0.16
C GLY A 7 -13.56 2.11 0.73
N ASN A 8 -13.15 1.09 -0.01
CA ASN A 8 -12.05 0.22 0.38
C ASN A 8 -11.32 -0.35 -0.83
N VAL A 9 -10.10 -0.78 -0.57
CA VAL A 9 -9.31 -1.64 -1.45
C VAL A 9 -9.25 -3.00 -0.75
N ILE A 10 -9.65 -4.05 -1.43
CA ILE A 10 -9.75 -5.39 -0.85
C ILE A 10 -8.61 -6.24 -1.39
N LEU A 11 -7.78 -6.76 -0.49
CA LEU A 11 -6.70 -7.68 -0.85
C LEU A 11 -7.08 -9.09 -0.44
N ALA A 12 -7.04 -10.01 -1.38
CA ALA A 12 -7.13 -11.44 -1.11
C ALA A 12 -5.75 -11.90 -0.63
N VAL A 13 -5.70 -12.54 0.55
CA VAL A 13 -4.44 -12.93 1.18
C VAL A 13 -4.41 -14.42 1.48
N LYS A 14 -3.25 -15.04 1.37
CA LYS A 14 -3.07 -16.47 1.62
C LYS A 14 -3.09 -16.79 3.10
N ASP A 15 -2.45 -15.94 3.90
CA ASP A 15 -2.33 -16.11 5.35
C ASP A 15 -2.70 -14.79 6.02
N ILE A 16 -3.90 -14.75 6.60
CA ILE A 16 -4.45 -13.52 7.19
C ILE A 16 -3.57 -13.00 8.34
N ASP A 17 -2.97 -13.89 9.13
CA ASP A 17 -2.14 -13.49 10.25
C ASP A 17 -0.84 -12.85 9.81
N LYS A 18 -0.20 -13.39 8.78
CA LYS A 18 1.01 -12.79 8.20
C LYS A 18 0.72 -11.44 7.56
N SER A 19 -0.39 -11.33 6.84
CA SER A 19 -0.78 -10.07 6.21
C SER A 19 -1.15 -9.02 7.26
N LEU A 20 -1.84 -9.42 8.31
CA LEU A 20 -2.16 -8.52 9.42
C LEU A 20 -0.90 -8.03 10.12
N GLN A 21 0.05 -8.91 10.39
CA GLN A 21 1.34 -8.53 10.96
C GLN A 21 2.06 -7.52 10.07
N PHE A 22 2.07 -7.76 8.76
CA PHE A 22 2.71 -6.85 7.81
C PHE A 22 2.06 -5.47 7.80
N TYR A 23 0.75 -5.40 7.55
CA TYR A 23 0.06 -4.11 7.38
C TYR A 23 -0.18 -3.39 8.70
N HIS A 24 -0.48 -4.11 9.78
CA HIS A 24 -0.76 -3.48 11.06
C HIS A 24 0.51 -3.21 11.88
N GLU A 25 1.39 -4.21 12.04
CA GLU A 25 2.56 -4.05 12.91
C GLU A 25 3.75 -3.44 12.17
N ILE A 26 4.07 -3.90 10.96
CA ILE A 26 5.24 -3.43 10.23
C ILE A 26 4.97 -2.10 9.56
N ILE A 27 3.89 -2.00 8.79
CA ILE A 27 3.50 -0.75 8.12
C ILE A 27 2.89 0.24 9.13
N GLY A 28 2.12 -0.24 10.09
CA GLY A 28 1.56 0.59 11.16
C GLY A 28 0.13 1.06 10.94
N LEU A 29 -0.64 0.42 10.08
CA LEU A 29 -2.04 0.80 9.87
C LEU A 29 -2.92 0.34 11.05
N PRO A 30 -3.78 1.21 11.61
CA PRO A 30 -4.66 0.81 12.70
C PRO A 30 -5.77 -0.11 12.23
N ILE A 31 -6.17 -1.06 13.08
CA ILE A 31 -7.33 -1.90 12.83
C ILE A 31 -8.59 -1.07 13.12
N LYS A 32 -9.49 -0.97 12.14
CA LYS A 32 -10.77 -0.28 12.29
C LYS A 32 -11.91 -1.23 12.59
N ASN A 33 -11.97 -2.34 11.89
CA ASN A 33 -12.99 -3.37 12.09
C ASN A 33 -12.37 -4.74 11.90
N GLN A 34 -12.89 -5.71 12.64
CA GLN A 34 -12.48 -7.09 12.47
C GLN A 34 -13.72 -7.97 12.70
N ARG A 35 -14.09 -8.75 11.68
CA ARG A 35 -15.19 -9.70 11.76
C ARG A 35 -14.72 -11.02 11.19
N ARG A 36 -14.65 -12.04 12.03
CA ARG A 36 -14.15 -13.34 11.61
C ARG A 36 -12.77 -13.16 10.96
N SER A 37 -12.65 -13.49 9.69
CA SER A 37 -11.40 -13.36 8.92
C SER A 37 -11.33 -12.09 8.06
N TRP A 38 -12.33 -11.22 8.13
CA TRP A 38 -12.33 -9.93 7.43
C TRP A 38 -11.74 -8.86 8.33
N ILE A 39 -10.73 -8.14 7.85
CA ILE A 39 -10.07 -7.09 8.63
C ILE A 39 -9.99 -5.81 7.80
N ASP A 40 -10.51 -4.73 8.36
CA ASP A 40 -10.40 -3.38 7.79
C ASP A 40 -9.31 -2.61 8.52
N LEU A 41 -8.33 -2.13 7.75
CA LEU A 41 -7.25 -1.30 8.24
C LEU A 41 -7.47 0.14 7.81
N GLY A 42 -7.25 1.09 8.73
CA GLY A 42 -7.53 2.48 8.50
C GLY A 42 -6.40 3.22 7.82
N THR A 43 -6.78 4.05 6.85
CA THR A 43 -5.93 5.09 6.29
C THR A 43 -6.69 6.40 6.38
N THR A 44 -6.09 7.51 5.98
CA THR A 44 -6.84 8.77 5.86
C THR A 44 -7.73 8.82 4.63
N GLY A 45 -7.59 7.84 3.74
CA GLY A 45 -8.41 7.68 2.55
C GLY A 45 -9.29 6.44 2.63
N ALA A 46 -9.23 5.60 1.61
CA ALA A 46 -9.97 4.34 1.57
C ALA A 46 -9.46 3.36 2.64
N LEU A 47 -10.34 2.50 3.14
CA LEU A 47 -9.92 1.39 3.99
C LEU A 47 -9.12 0.38 3.19
N LEU A 48 -8.14 -0.25 3.81
CA LEU A 48 -7.47 -1.42 3.26
C LEU A 48 -8.07 -2.65 3.94
N SER A 49 -8.71 -3.52 3.18
CA SER A 49 -9.41 -4.68 3.72
C SER A 49 -8.70 -5.97 3.34
N LEU A 50 -8.49 -6.83 4.33
CA LEU A 50 -7.86 -8.14 4.13
C LEU A 50 -8.92 -9.23 4.17
N HIS A 51 -8.87 -10.16 3.22
CA HIS A 51 -9.84 -11.23 3.07
C HIS A 51 -9.14 -12.52 2.63
N PRO A 52 -9.47 -13.69 3.23
CA PRO A 52 -8.83 -14.94 2.84
C PRO A 52 -9.04 -15.29 1.36
N ALA A 53 -7.95 -15.59 0.67
CA ALA A 53 -7.98 -15.91 -0.75
C ALA A 53 -8.83 -17.13 -1.09
N SER A 54 -8.88 -18.09 -0.17
CA SER A 54 -9.67 -19.32 -0.35
C SER A 54 -11.16 -19.07 -0.57
N LEU A 55 -11.65 -17.87 -0.23
CA LEU A 55 -13.07 -17.52 -0.36
C LEU A 55 -13.37 -16.71 -1.61
N THR A 56 -12.40 -16.00 -2.20
CA THR A 56 -12.69 -14.99 -3.22
C THR A 56 -11.75 -14.95 -4.41
N ALA A 57 -10.53 -15.43 -4.30
CA ALA A 57 -9.54 -15.18 -5.34
C ALA A 57 -8.86 -16.45 -5.82
N GLN A 58 -8.66 -16.54 -7.12
CA GLN A 58 -7.88 -17.60 -7.75
C GLN A 58 -6.40 -17.24 -7.82
N HIS A 59 -6.08 -15.95 -7.90
CA HIS A 59 -4.72 -15.42 -7.99
C HIS A 59 -4.48 -14.43 -6.86
N VAL A 60 -3.40 -14.64 -6.12
CA VAL A 60 -3.04 -13.80 -4.97
C VAL A 60 -1.63 -13.28 -5.18
N GLY A 61 -1.47 -11.96 -4.98
CA GLY A 61 -0.16 -11.34 -5.04
C GLY A 61 0.43 -11.16 -6.43
N ASP A 62 -0.34 -11.39 -7.48
CA ASP A 62 0.12 -11.26 -8.87
C ASP A 62 -0.01 -9.81 -9.36
N SER A 63 0.47 -8.86 -8.55
CA SER A 63 0.37 -7.44 -8.86
C SER A 63 1.24 -7.03 -10.05
N ILE A 64 2.34 -7.73 -10.28
CA ILE A 64 3.28 -7.39 -11.36
C ILE A 64 2.56 -7.42 -12.72
N ASP A 65 1.69 -8.39 -12.92
CA ASP A 65 0.96 -8.55 -14.18
C ASP A 65 -0.49 -8.07 -14.09
N SER A 66 -0.98 -7.71 -12.91
CA SER A 66 -2.38 -7.32 -12.72
C SER A 66 -2.70 -5.89 -13.18
N GLY A 67 -1.70 -5.03 -13.26
CA GLY A 67 -1.90 -3.61 -13.56
C GLY A 67 -2.36 -2.77 -12.39
N ILE A 68 -2.49 -3.34 -11.19
CA ILE A 68 -2.91 -2.64 -9.98
C ILE A 68 -1.77 -2.63 -8.98
N THR A 69 -1.46 -1.46 -8.44
CA THR A 69 -0.45 -1.28 -7.39
C THR A 69 -1.04 -0.45 -6.28
N LEU A 70 -0.83 -0.89 -5.04
CA LEU A 70 -1.21 -0.12 -3.86
C LEU A 70 -0.17 0.96 -3.61
N GLY A 71 -0.59 2.20 -3.48
CA GLY A 71 0.31 3.32 -3.23
C GLY A 71 0.09 3.93 -1.85
N PHE A 72 1.19 4.11 -1.09
CA PHE A 72 1.18 4.85 0.15
C PHE A 72 1.98 6.13 0.01
N LEU A 73 1.42 7.23 0.48
CA LEU A 73 2.11 8.49 0.62
C LEU A 73 2.92 8.45 1.91
N VAL A 74 4.21 8.73 1.84
CA VAL A 74 5.10 8.75 3.00
C VAL A 74 5.82 10.08 3.09
N GLY A 75 6.20 10.49 4.32
CA GLY A 75 6.92 11.74 4.53
C GLY A 75 8.39 11.66 4.18
N ASP A 76 9.01 10.48 4.33
CA ASP A 76 10.44 10.26 4.06
C ASP A 76 10.63 8.82 3.57
N VAL A 77 10.82 8.68 2.27
CA VAL A 77 10.91 7.34 1.67
C VAL A 77 12.21 6.64 2.05
N GLN A 78 13.31 7.36 2.25
CA GLN A 78 14.58 6.75 2.66
C GLN A 78 14.46 6.11 4.04
N SER A 79 13.91 6.85 5.00
CA SER A 79 13.67 6.33 6.36
C SER A 79 12.72 5.14 6.34
N ALA A 80 11.65 5.22 5.54
CA ALA A 80 10.70 4.13 5.40
C ALA A 80 11.35 2.87 4.86
N VAL A 81 12.14 2.98 3.80
CA VAL A 81 12.84 1.84 3.19
C VAL A 81 13.85 1.25 4.17
N ASP A 82 14.63 2.08 4.87
CA ASP A 82 15.61 1.61 5.83
C ASP A 82 14.93 0.82 6.97
N GLU A 83 13.84 1.35 7.51
CA GLU A 83 13.05 0.67 8.55
C GLU A 83 12.51 -0.67 8.06
N LEU A 84 11.96 -0.70 6.85
CA LEU A 84 11.38 -1.91 6.29
C LEU A 84 12.44 -2.97 6.00
N LYS A 85 13.62 -2.58 5.54
CA LYS A 85 14.75 -3.49 5.35
C LYS A 85 15.15 -4.15 6.67
N GLU A 86 15.22 -3.40 7.76
CA GLU A 86 15.53 -3.94 9.09
C GLU A 86 14.49 -4.95 9.55
N LYS A 87 13.25 -4.78 9.15
CA LYS A 87 12.13 -5.68 9.47
C LYS A 87 11.99 -6.86 8.50
N GLY A 88 12.92 -7.00 7.57
CA GLY A 88 12.95 -8.13 6.63
C GLY A 88 12.00 -8.01 5.45
N VAL A 89 11.49 -6.83 5.16
CA VAL A 89 10.61 -6.61 4.02
C VAL A 89 11.41 -6.63 2.72
N THR A 90 10.87 -7.28 1.70
CA THR A 90 11.49 -7.35 0.39
C THR A 90 11.34 -6.03 -0.36
N ILE A 91 12.45 -5.46 -0.77
CA ILE A 91 12.46 -4.25 -1.62
C ILE A 91 12.52 -4.73 -3.07
N HIS A 92 11.43 -4.52 -3.80
CA HIS A 92 11.31 -4.93 -5.19
C HIS A 92 12.10 -4.01 -6.11
N ARG A 93 12.02 -2.71 -5.88
CA ARG A 93 12.79 -1.70 -6.61
C ARG A 93 13.18 -0.59 -5.65
N ASP A 94 14.48 -0.32 -5.59
CA ASP A 94 15.03 0.70 -4.69
C ASP A 94 14.57 2.11 -5.08
N ILE A 95 14.90 3.09 -4.24
CA ILE A 95 14.47 4.46 -4.40
C ILE A 95 14.95 5.02 -5.73
N ILE A 96 14.03 5.61 -6.49
CA ILE A 96 14.34 6.47 -7.62
C ILE A 96 13.78 7.85 -7.37
N GLU A 97 14.45 8.86 -7.91
CA GLU A 97 14.04 10.25 -7.80
C GLU A 97 13.70 10.79 -9.18
N LYS A 98 12.55 11.43 -9.29
CA LYS A 98 12.06 12.11 -10.48
C LYS A 98 11.51 13.47 -10.09
N ASP A 99 11.05 14.25 -11.09
CA ASP A 99 10.52 15.60 -10.84
C ASP A 99 9.35 15.61 -9.85
N ALA A 100 8.52 14.57 -9.85
CA ALA A 100 7.36 14.48 -8.96
C ALA A 100 7.71 14.11 -7.51
N GLY A 101 8.85 13.46 -7.28
CA GLY A 101 9.27 13.03 -5.96
C GLY A 101 10.14 11.78 -5.98
N LYS A 102 10.19 11.09 -4.85
CA LYS A 102 10.95 9.87 -4.65
C LYS A 102 10.03 8.68 -4.48
N ASN A 103 10.37 7.55 -5.07
CA ASN A 103 9.53 6.37 -5.05
C ASN A 103 10.36 5.10 -4.88
N ALA A 104 9.85 4.18 -4.07
CA ALA A 104 10.37 2.82 -3.94
C ALA A 104 9.22 1.83 -4.01
N ILE A 105 9.51 0.60 -4.41
CA ILE A 105 8.51 -0.46 -4.49
C ILE A 105 8.91 -1.59 -3.56
N ILE A 106 7.99 -1.98 -2.70
CA ILE A 106 8.17 -3.12 -1.79
C ILE A 106 7.16 -4.21 -2.14
N LEU A 107 7.37 -5.39 -1.59
CA LEU A 107 6.43 -6.50 -1.70
C LEU A 107 5.81 -6.80 -0.34
N ASP A 108 4.52 -7.09 -0.35
CA ASP A 108 3.85 -7.64 0.83
C ASP A 108 4.09 -9.17 0.94
N PRO A 109 3.59 -9.86 1.99
CA PRO A 109 3.81 -11.30 2.15
C PRO A 109 3.29 -12.15 1.00
N ASP A 110 2.30 -11.70 0.25
CA ASP A 110 1.74 -12.40 -0.89
C ASP A 110 2.38 -12.01 -2.22
N GLY A 111 3.26 -11.02 -2.23
CA GLY A 111 3.87 -10.50 -3.45
C GLY A 111 3.10 -9.36 -4.11
N TYR A 112 2.15 -8.74 -3.42
CA TYR A 112 1.53 -7.53 -3.93
C TYR A 112 2.55 -6.39 -3.96
N LEU A 113 2.56 -5.65 -5.06
CA LEU A 113 3.42 -4.48 -5.20
C LEU A 113 2.84 -3.32 -4.39
N ILE A 114 3.69 -2.68 -3.60
CA ILE A 114 3.36 -1.50 -2.84
C ILE A 114 4.32 -0.39 -3.22
N SER A 115 3.78 0.71 -3.71
CA SER A 115 4.54 1.93 -4.02
C SER A 115 4.60 2.81 -2.78
N LEU A 116 5.81 3.16 -2.36
CA LEU A 116 6.03 4.17 -1.33
C LEU A 116 6.46 5.45 -2.04
N PHE A 117 5.72 6.52 -1.87
CA PHE A 117 5.95 7.76 -2.61
C PHE A 117 6.08 8.94 -1.66
N GLU A 118 7.20 9.67 -1.80
CA GLU A 118 7.45 10.93 -1.12
C GLU A 118 7.36 12.05 -2.16
N PRO A 119 6.26 12.81 -2.19
CA PRO A 119 6.10 13.86 -3.17
C PRO A 119 6.99 15.06 -2.90
N ILE A 120 7.39 15.75 -3.97
CA ILE A 120 7.93 17.09 -3.87
C ILE A 120 6.74 18.02 -4.06
N PHE A 121 6.31 18.67 -2.97
CA PHE A 121 5.24 19.65 -3.02
C PHE A 121 5.85 21.04 -3.04
N ASP A 122 5.40 21.87 -4.01
CA ASP A 122 5.49 23.31 -3.85
C ASP A 122 4.16 23.83 -3.31
N ASP A 123 4.07 25.13 -3.02
CA ASP A 123 2.85 25.72 -2.46
C ASP A 123 1.65 25.58 -3.41
N LYS A 124 1.89 25.55 -4.72
CA LYS A 124 0.82 25.37 -5.71
C LYS A 124 0.26 23.95 -5.69
N ASP A 125 1.11 22.96 -5.58
CA ASP A 125 0.69 21.55 -5.53
C ASP A 125 -0.16 21.28 -4.30
N GLN A 126 0.20 21.87 -3.17
CA GLN A 126 -0.58 21.76 -1.94
C GLN A 126 -1.95 22.41 -2.07
N GLN A 127 -2.03 23.55 -2.75
CA GLN A 127 -3.29 24.27 -2.94
C GLN A 127 -4.24 23.53 -3.89
N THR A 128 -3.72 22.86 -4.89
CA THR A 128 -4.54 22.09 -5.83
C THR A 128 -4.92 20.71 -5.29
N GLY A 129 -4.35 20.30 -4.16
CA GLY A 129 -4.53 18.96 -3.64
C GLY A 129 -3.96 17.90 -4.56
N GLY A 130 -3.11 18.29 -5.48
CA GLY A 130 -2.58 17.40 -6.50
C GLY A 130 -1.55 16.43 -5.98
N TYR A 131 -1.99 15.23 -5.64
CA TYR A 131 -1.09 14.09 -5.47
C TYR A 131 -0.83 13.48 -6.83
N GLN A 132 0.43 13.48 -7.22
CA GLN A 132 0.87 12.87 -8.47
C GLN A 132 1.90 11.78 -8.16
N GLY A 133 1.41 10.61 -7.79
CA GLY A 133 2.25 9.45 -7.71
C GLY A 133 2.81 9.10 -9.09
N PHE A 134 3.83 8.29 -9.14
CA PHE A 134 4.27 7.74 -10.41
C PHE A 134 4.30 6.22 -10.38
N THR A 135 4.21 5.64 -11.59
CA THR A 135 4.07 4.20 -11.75
C THR A 135 5.27 3.46 -11.20
N PRO A 136 5.08 2.23 -10.69
CA PRO A 136 6.16 1.44 -10.13
C PRO A 136 7.12 0.83 -11.15
N ALA A 137 6.86 1.04 -12.41
CA ALA A 137 7.69 0.48 -13.48
C ALA A 137 9.09 1.07 -13.54
#